data_87bce87cef21e0e3eae4b3aa71337bea
#
_entry.id   87bce87cef21e0e3eae4b3aa71337bea
#
_cell.length_a   1.000
_cell.length_b   1.000
_cell.length_c   1.000
_cell.angle_alpha   90.00
_cell.angle_beta   90.00
_cell.angle_gamma   90.00
#
_symmetry.space_group_name_H-M   'P 1'
#
loop_
_entity.id
_entity.type
_entity.pdbx_description
1 polymer ?
#
loop_
_entity_poly.entity_id
_entity_poly.type
_entity_poly.pdbx_seq_one_letter_code
_entity_poly.pdbx_strand_id
1 'polypeptide(L)'
;MNKLLTTILVSASLAAHAQTGKEIMYIGTYSLRGSEGIYVFEFDRKAGTMHQIQAVSNVKSPSFLAIHPTGKYLYSVNEGADKGAGGVSSYSIDKATGKLQFMNSQSSLSAGPCHVSVDHTGKTAFVSNYGGGSLAVLPIKADGTLGESTDKVQDEGTGPALLLRELRQV
;
A
#
# COMPACT_ATOMS: atom_id res chain seq x y z
N MET A 1 37.38 -2.97 59.74
CA MET A 1 36.28 -2.34 58.99
C MET A 1 36.21 -2.94 57.60
N ASN A 2 35.39 -4.00 57.40
CA ASN A 2 35.22 -4.70 56.13
C ASN A 2 34.16 -4.00 55.31
N LYS A 3 34.50 -3.47 54.16
CA LYS A 3 33.53 -2.97 53.18
C LYS A 3 33.09 -4.11 52.28
N LEU A 4 31.86 -4.60 52.44
CA LEU A 4 31.19 -5.50 51.51
C LEU A 4 30.88 -4.71 50.22
N LEU A 5 31.49 -5.11 49.10
CA LEU A 5 31.08 -4.66 47.78
C LEU A 5 29.95 -5.57 47.30
N THR A 6 28.76 -5.03 47.27
CA THR A 6 27.58 -5.72 46.67
C THR A 6 27.59 -5.50 45.17
N THR A 7 27.98 -6.52 44.41
CA THR A 7 27.91 -6.53 42.94
C THR A 7 26.47 -6.82 42.52
N ILE A 8 25.78 -5.81 41.99
CA ILE A 8 24.45 -6.00 41.39
C ILE A 8 24.66 -6.55 39.97
N LEU A 9 24.32 -7.83 39.78
CA LEU A 9 24.24 -8.42 38.45
C LEU A 9 22.91 -7.95 37.81
N VAL A 10 22.99 -7.04 36.84
CA VAL A 10 21.87 -6.70 35.97
C VAL A 10 21.83 -7.73 34.85
N SER A 11 20.97 -8.75 34.98
CA SER A 11 20.66 -9.68 33.89
C SER A 11 19.75 -9.00 32.87
N ALA A 12 20.31 -8.48 31.79
CA ALA A 12 19.55 -8.05 30.63
C ALA A 12 19.04 -9.31 29.90
N SER A 13 17.79 -9.67 30.13
CA SER A 13 17.11 -10.68 29.32
C SER A 13 16.86 -10.09 27.92
N LEU A 14 17.73 -10.43 26.95
CA LEU A 14 17.40 -10.27 25.54
C LEU A 14 16.25 -11.26 25.24
N ALA A 15 15.03 -10.75 25.18
CA ALA A 15 13.93 -11.49 24.59
C ALA A 15 14.26 -11.65 23.09
N ALA A 16 14.85 -12.76 22.72
CA ALA A 16 14.95 -13.21 21.34
C ALA A 16 13.50 -13.38 20.85
N HIS A 17 13.02 -12.45 20.03
CA HIS A 17 11.80 -12.65 19.27
C HIS A 17 12.11 -13.80 18.32
N ALA A 18 11.65 -15.00 18.67
CA ALA A 18 11.68 -16.13 17.77
C ALA A 18 10.89 -15.72 16.52
N GLN A 19 11.60 -15.49 15.42
CA GLN A 19 11.00 -15.32 14.12
C GLN A 19 10.24 -16.60 13.83
N THR A 20 8.92 -16.56 13.93
CA THR A 20 8.04 -17.71 13.76
C THR A 20 8.10 -18.31 12.34
N GLY A 21 8.84 -17.68 11.42
CA GLY A 21 8.92 -18.09 10.02
C GLY A 21 7.66 -17.75 9.22
N LYS A 22 6.66 -17.14 9.86
CA LYS A 22 5.40 -16.73 9.24
C LYS A 22 5.40 -15.25 8.98
N GLU A 23 4.96 -14.86 7.80
CA GLU A 23 4.86 -13.48 7.34
C GLU A 23 3.49 -13.21 6.75
N ILE A 24 3.06 -11.95 6.81
CA ILE A 24 1.83 -11.52 6.14
C ILE A 24 2.20 -10.99 4.76
N MET A 25 1.50 -11.47 3.74
CA MET A 25 1.64 -11.06 2.35
C MET A 25 0.33 -10.46 1.85
N TYR A 26 0.41 -9.28 1.23
CA TYR A 26 -0.71 -8.60 0.58
C TYR A 26 -0.53 -8.68 -0.93
N ILE A 27 -1.58 -9.16 -1.63
CA ILE A 27 -1.58 -9.32 -3.08
C ILE A 27 -2.74 -8.50 -3.65
N GLY A 28 -2.40 -7.43 -4.37
CA GLY A 28 -3.37 -6.67 -5.15
C GLY A 28 -3.62 -7.35 -6.49
N THR A 29 -4.84 -7.24 -7.00
CA THR A 29 -5.22 -7.86 -8.26
C THR A 29 -6.10 -6.94 -9.10
N TYR A 30 -6.26 -7.31 -10.38
CA TYR A 30 -7.36 -6.79 -11.18
C TYR A 30 -8.65 -7.54 -10.84
N SER A 31 -9.76 -6.83 -10.65
CA SER A 31 -11.07 -7.44 -10.38
C SER A 31 -11.66 -8.07 -11.64
N LEU A 32 -10.95 -9.04 -12.22
CA LEU A 32 -11.28 -9.74 -13.45
C LEU A 32 -11.31 -11.25 -13.20
N ARG A 33 -12.11 -11.98 -13.99
CA ARG A 33 -12.16 -13.46 -13.99
C ARG A 33 -12.41 -14.08 -12.60
N GLY A 34 -13.21 -13.42 -11.77
CA GLY A 34 -13.57 -13.92 -10.43
C GLY A 34 -12.60 -13.51 -9.32
N SER A 35 -11.57 -12.69 -9.61
CA SER A 35 -10.74 -12.12 -8.55
C SER A 35 -11.51 -11.08 -7.75
N GLU A 36 -11.40 -11.15 -6.42
CA GLU A 36 -12.17 -10.33 -5.49
C GLU A 36 -11.52 -8.98 -5.17
N GLY A 37 -10.19 -8.84 -5.35
CA GLY A 37 -9.51 -7.57 -5.06
C GLY A 37 -8.16 -7.76 -4.35
N ILE A 38 -8.06 -7.41 -3.05
CA ILE A 38 -6.84 -7.62 -2.28
C ILE A 38 -6.96 -8.94 -1.50
N TYR A 39 -5.97 -9.80 -1.66
CA TYR A 39 -5.86 -11.02 -0.87
C TYR A 39 -4.80 -10.86 0.21
N VAL A 40 -5.09 -11.37 1.40
CA VAL A 40 -4.15 -11.43 2.52
C VAL A 40 -3.82 -12.89 2.80
N PHE A 41 -2.53 -13.21 2.81
CA PHE A 41 -2.01 -14.54 3.06
C PHE A 41 -1.07 -14.55 4.27
N GLU A 42 -1.11 -15.62 5.03
CA GLU A 42 -0.01 -16.04 5.90
C GLU A 42 0.96 -16.87 5.06
N PHE A 43 2.21 -16.47 4.99
CA PHE A 43 3.27 -17.18 4.29
C PHE A 43 4.21 -17.85 5.29
N ASP A 44 4.35 -19.16 5.19
CA ASP A 44 5.33 -19.93 5.96
C ASP A 44 6.63 -20.06 5.14
N ARG A 45 7.66 -19.34 5.56
CA ARG A 45 8.97 -19.36 4.88
C ARG A 45 9.65 -20.73 4.90
N LYS A 46 9.43 -21.52 5.96
CA LYS A 46 10.10 -22.83 6.12
C LYS A 46 9.46 -23.87 5.21
N ALA A 47 8.12 -23.85 5.15
CA ALA A 47 7.35 -24.78 4.33
C ALA A 47 7.24 -24.32 2.87
N GLY A 48 7.44 -23.02 2.59
CA GLY A 48 7.20 -22.43 1.27
C GLY A 48 5.72 -22.41 0.88
N THR A 49 4.81 -22.36 1.87
CA THR A 49 3.36 -22.45 1.65
C THR A 49 2.65 -21.18 2.04
N MET A 50 1.51 -20.90 1.38
CA MET A 50 0.64 -19.78 1.67
C MET A 50 -0.74 -20.25 2.09
N HIS A 51 -1.30 -19.60 3.11
CA HIS A 51 -2.67 -19.79 3.57
C HIS A 51 -3.43 -18.46 3.48
N GLN A 52 -4.53 -18.43 2.71
CA GLN A 52 -5.36 -17.23 2.59
C GLN A 52 -6.13 -17.00 3.89
N ILE A 53 -6.04 -15.79 4.45
CA ILE A 53 -6.72 -15.40 5.69
C ILE A 53 -7.79 -14.34 5.46
N GLN A 54 -7.77 -13.64 4.30
CA GLN A 54 -8.80 -12.65 3.94
C GLN A 54 -8.81 -12.41 2.43
N ALA A 55 -9.99 -12.06 1.89
CA ALA A 55 -10.18 -11.35 0.64
C ALA A 55 -10.93 -10.04 0.90
N VAL A 56 -10.53 -8.95 0.24
CA VAL A 56 -11.10 -7.61 0.39
C VAL A 56 -11.61 -7.16 -0.97
N SER A 57 -12.93 -7.01 -1.11
CA SER A 57 -13.62 -6.82 -2.40
C SER A 57 -14.32 -5.46 -2.53
N ASN A 58 -14.06 -4.52 -1.62
CA ASN A 58 -14.76 -3.23 -1.58
C ASN A 58 -14.30 -2.20 -2.62
N VAL A 59 -13.23 -2.49 -3.37
CA VAL A 59 -12.68 -1.63 -4.43
C VAL A 59 -12.42 -2.43 -5.70
N LYS A 60 -12.46 -1.76 -6.85
CA LYS A 60 -12.21 -2.39 -8.15
C LYS A 60 -10.75 -2.27 -8.54
N SER A 61 -10.17 -3.39 -8.94
CA SER A 61 -8.80 -3.48 -9.49
C SER A 61 -7.74 -2.78 -8.62
N PRO A 62 -7.58 -3.20 -7.35
CA PRO A 62 -6.52 -2.71 -6.48
C PRO A 62 -5.17 -3.33 -6.86
N SER A 63 -4.67 -3.02 -8.06
CA SER A 63 -3.55 -3.70 -8.72
C SER A 63 -2.20 -3.39 -8.12
N PHE A 64 -2.03 -2.25 -7.44
CA PHE A 64 -0.79 -1.86 -6.78
C PHE A 64 -1.03 -1.46 -5.32
N LEU A 65 -0.11 -1.87 -4.44
CA LEU A 65 -0.21 -1.67 -3.00
C LEU A 65 1.04 -1.02 -2.44
N ALA A 66 0.87 -0.15 -1.44
CA ALA A 66 1.97 0.43 -0.66
C ALA A 66 1.68 0.31 0.84
N ILE A 67 2.65 -0.14 1.62
CA ILE A 67 2.56 -0.17 3.08
C ILE A 67 3.12 1.14 3.63
N HIS A 68 2.40 1.74 4.58
CA HIS A 68 2.87 2.90 5.31
C HIS A 68 4.16 2.58 6.09
N PRO A 69 5.13 3.53 6.24
CA PRO A 69 6.39 3.28 6.95
C PRO A 69 6.25 2.74 8.37
N THR A 70 5.13 3.05 9.06
CA THR A 70 4.85 2.51 10.40
C THR A 70 4.33 1.07 10.40
N GLY A 71 4.01 0.49 9.24
CA GLY A 71 3.38 -0.83 9.13
C GLY A 71 1.93 -0.91 9.62
N LYS A 72 1.27 0.22 9.93
CA LYS A 72 -0.10 0.24 10.46
C LYS A 72 -1.17 0.39 9.39
N TYR A 73 -0.81 0.85 8.20
CA TYR A 73 -1.74 1.16 7.12
C TYR A 73 -1.23 0.62 5.79
N LEU A 74 -2.17 0.35 4.90
CA LEU A 74 -1.92 -0.05 3.52
C LEU A 74 -2.76 0.85 2.60
N TYR A 75 -2.21 1.19 1.44
CA TYR A 75 -2.87 1.96 0.40
C TYR A 75 -2.91 1.14 -0.88
N SER A 76 -4.02 1.21 -1.61
CA SER A 76 -4.16 0.59 -2.93
C SER A 76 -4.60 1.61 -3.97
N VAL A 77 -4.13 1.47 -5.19
CA VAL A 77 -4.77 2.12 -6.33
C VAL A 77 -6.12 1.45 -6.62
N ASN A 78 -7.03 2.15 -7.29
CA ASN A 78 -8.31 1.63 -7.76
C ASN A 78 -8.40 1.92 -9.26
N GLU A 79 -7.82 1.04 -10.10
CA GLU A 79 -7.76 1.26 -11.56
C GLU A 79 -9.13 1.11 -12.25
N GLY A 80 -10.00 0.31 -11.67
CA GLY A 80 -11.30 -0.03 -12.24
C GLY A 80 -12.43 0.95 -11.93
N ALA A 81 -12.15 2.19 -11.52
CA ALA A 81 -13.18 3.20 -11.35
C ALA A 81 -13.82 3.54 -12.72
N ASP A 82 -15.14 3.54 -12.77
CA ASP A 82 -15.90 3.73 -14.02
C ASP A 82 -15.59 5.12 -14.61
N LYS A 83 -15.28 5.15 -15.90
CA LYS A 83 -15.20 6.31 -16.81
C LYS A 83 -14.83 7.63 -16.13
N GLY A 84 -13.58 7.83 -15.73
CA GLY A 84 -13.14 9.07 -15.13
C GLY A 84 -11.87 8.94 -14.31
N ALA A 85 -11.76 9.76 -13.30
CA ALA A 85 -10.63 9.71 -12.40
C ALA A 85 -10.65 8.39 -11.60
N GLY A 86 -9.53 7.69 -11.58
CA GLY A 86 -9.30 6.58 -10.67
C GLY A 86 -9.22 7.03 -9.22
N GLY A 87 -8.96 6.13 -8.32
CA GLY A 87 -8.89 6.42 -6.89
C GLY A 87 -7.76 5.71 -6.18
N VAL A 88 -7.63 6.05 -4.91
CA VAL A 88 -6.74 5.40 -3.96
C VAL A 88 -7.51 5.10 -2.69
N SER A 89 -7.39 3.89 -2.18
CA SER A 89 -8.03 3.47 -0.93
C SER A 89 -7.00 3.29 0.18
N SER A 90 -7.41 3.60 1.40
CA SER A 90 -6.65 3.35 2.62
C SER A 90 -7.27 2.25 3.47
N TYR A 91 -6.42 1.48 4.12
CA TYR A 91 -6.79 0.38 5.01
C TYR A 91 -5.93 0.43 6.28
N SER A 92 -6.53 0.14 7.44
CA SER A 92 -5.76 -0.19 8.63
C SER A 92 -5.34 -1.67 8.58
N ILE A 93 -4.16 -1.95 9.13
CA ILE A 93 -3.63 -3.30 9.28
C ILE A 93 -3.79 -3.71 10.74
N ASP A 94 -4.54 -4.77 11.00
CA ASP A 94 -4.58 -5.40 12.32
C ASP A 94 -3.23 -6.05 12.62
N LYS A 95 -2.54 -5.56 13.64
CA LYS A 95 -1.17 -6.00 13.96
C LYS A 95 -1.08 -7.48 14.38
N ALA A 96 -2.13 -8.03 14.94
CA ALA A 96 -2.13 -9.41 15.43
C ALA A 96 -2.40 -10.43 14.31
N THR A 97 -3.26 -10.07 13.35
CA THR A 97 -3.75 -10.98 12.32
C THR A 97 -3.28 -10.62 10.91
N GLY A 98 -2.78 -9.41 10.70
CA GLY A 98 -2.47 -8.87 9.37
C GLY A 98 -3.69 -8.50 8.54
N LYS A 99 -4.91 -8.68 9.04
CA LYS A 99 -6.13 -8.39 8.29
C LYS A 99 -6.30 -6.90 8.02
N LEU A 100 -6.91 -6.59 6.88
CA LEU A 100 -7.19 -5.24 6.42
C LEU A 100 -8.61 -4.83 6.77
N GLN A 101 -8.77 -3.59 7.25
CA GLN A 101 -10.05 -2.92 7.40
C GLN A 101 -10.05 -1.66 6.55
N PHE A 102 -11.03 -1.55 5.64
CA PHE A 102 -11.20 -0.35 4.80
C PHE A 102 -11.47 0.88 5.66
N MET A 103 -10.85 2.00 5.31
CA MET A 103 -11.00 3.28 6.02
C MET A 103 -11.67 4.32 5.14
N ASN A 104 -11.04 4.70 4.02
CA ASN A 104 -11.63 5.65 3.07
C ASN A 104 -11.01 5.48 1.67
N SER A 105 -11.58 6.21 0.71
CA SER A 105 -11.05 6.33 -0.65
C SER A 105 -11.06 7.78 -1.09
N GLN A 106 -10.07 8.17 -1.90
CA GLN A 106 -9.95 9.50 -2.49
C GLN A 106 -9.67 9.41 -3.98
N SER A 107 -10.04 10.46 -4.73
CA SER A 107 -9.74 10.55 -6.15
C SER A 107 -8.26 10.78 -6.41
N SER A 108 -7.71 10.13 -7.43
CA SER A 108 -6.38 10.43 -7.99
C SER A 108 -6.40 11.54 -9.05
N LEU A 109 -7.54 12.19 -9.26
CA LEU A 109 -7.78 13.30 -10.20
C LEU A 109 -7.53 12.98 -11.68
N SER A 110 -7.28 11.69 -12.02
CA SER A 110 -7.00 11.28 -13.40
C SER A 110 -7.29 9.79 -13.61
N ALA A 111 -7.25 9.35 -14.85
CA ALA A 111 -7.56 7.97 -15.24
C ALA A 111 -6.38 7.02 -15.03
N GLY A 112 -6.68 5.78 -14.69
CA GLY A 112 -5.73 4.66 -14.64
C GLY A 112 -4.60 4.85 -13.62
N PRO A 113 -4.89 5.07 -12.33
CA PRO A 113 -3.86 5.04 -11.30
C PRO A 113 -3.26 3.63 -11.24
N CYS A 114 -1.97 3.50 -11.50
CA CYS A 114 -1.27 2.21 -11.59
C CYS A 114 -0.15 2.03 -10.56
N HIS A 115 0.19 3.09 -9.82
CA HIS A 115 1.22 3.04 -8.80
C HIS A 115 0.89 4.01 -7.67
N VAL A 116 1.08 3.58 -6.44
CA VAL A 116 1.03 4.42 -5.23
C VAL A 116 2.31 4.22 -4.43
N SER A 117 2.87 5.32 -3.92
CA SER A 117 3.98 5.31 -2.98
C SER A 117 3.68 6.24 -1.81
N VAL A 118 4.33 5.99 -0.68
CA VAL A 118 4.23 6.81 0.53
C VAL A 118 5.61 7.37 0.83
N ASP A 119 5.69 8.65 1.15
CA ASP A 119 6.94 9.27 1.55
C ASP A 119 7.48 8.66 2.86
N HIS A 120 8.77 8.80 3.11
CA HIS A 120 9.42 8.21 4.29
C HIS A 120 8.88 8.73 5.63
N THR A 121 8.25 9.91 5.64
CA THR A 121 7.61 10.47 6.85
C THR A 121 6.21 9.91 7.09
N GLY A 122 5.62 9.24 6.10
CA GLY A 122 4.25 8.71 6.14
C GLY A 122 3.15 9.77 6.06
N LYS A 123 3.47 10.97 5.59
CA LYS A 123 2.50 12.08 5.55
C LYS A 123 1.90 12.34 4.17
N THR A 124 2.49 11.76 3.13
CA THR A 124 2.11 12.02 1.75
C THR A 124 2.09 10.74 0.92
N ALA A 125 1.02 10.54 0.17
CA ALA A 125 0.93 9.53 -0.86
C ALA A 125 1.07 10.19 -2.24
N PHE A 126 1.83 9.55 -3.13
CA PHE A 126 2.01 9.92 -4.52
C PHE A 126 1.40 8.84 -5.41
N VAL A 127 0.60 9.25 -6.39
CA VAL A 127 -0.16 8.34 -7.24
C VAL A 127 0.10 8.64 -8.70
N SER A 128 0.70 7.69 -9.40
CA SER A 128 0.93 7.80 -10.85
C SER A 128 -0.29 7.30 -11.60
N ASN A 129 -0.85 8.15 -12.45
CA ASN A 129 -1.99 7.87 -13.31
C ASN A 129 -1.50 7.61 -14.74
N TYR A 130 -1.34 6.34 -15.11
CA TYR A 130 -0.86 5.94 -16.43
C TYR A 130 -1.81 6.37 -17.55
N GLY A 131 -3.12 6.15 -17.33
CA GLY A 131 -4.14 6.48 -18.33
C GLY A 131 -4.27 7.97 -18.61
N GLY A 132 -3.99 8.82 -17.63
CA GLY A 132 -4.08 10.27 -17.75
C GLY A 132 -2.74 11.00 -17.84
N GLY A 133 -1.60 10.28 -17.75
CA GLY A 133 -0.25 10.88 -17.81
C GLY A 133 -0.02 11.93 -16.72
N SER A 134 -0.33 11.61 -15.46
CA SER A 134 -0.22 12.59 -14.38
C SER A 134 0.18 11.95 -13.05
N LEU A 135 0.66 12.79 -12.14
CA LEU A 135 0.94 12.43 -10.74
C LEU A 135 0.00 13.21 -9.83
N ALA A 136 -0.70 12.52 -8.93
CA ALA A 136 -1.51 13.15 -7.89
C ALA A 136 -0.80 13.07 -6.52
N VAL A 137 -1.01 14.09 -5.68
CA VAL A 137 -0.46 14.21 -4.34
C VAL A 137 -1.60 14.20 -3.32
N LEU A 138 -1.57 13.27 -2.38
CA LEU A 138 -2.61 13.12 -1.36
C LEU A 138 -1.98 13.18 0.04
N PRO A 139 -2.47 14.05 0.93
CA PRO A 139 -2.02 14.03 2.32
C PRO A 139 -2.53 12.78 3.04
N ILE A 140 -1.70 12.20 3.88
CA ILE A 140 -2.06 11.13 4.82
C ILE A 140 -2.27 11.76 6.20
N LYS A 141 -3.45 11.57 6.76
CA LYS A 141 -3.80 12.07 8.08
C LYS A 141 -3.20 11.21 9.20
N ALA A 142 -3.18 11.73 10.41
CA ALA A 142 -2.59 11.05 11.57
C ALA A 142 -3.22 9.68 11.88
N ASP A 143 -4.47 9.49 11.51
CA ASP A 143 -5.22 8.23 11.64
C ASP A 143 -4.99 7.26 10.46
N GLY A 144 -4.18 7.64 9.47
CA GLY A 144 -3.89 6.84 8.28
C GLY A 144 -4.89 7.00 7.13
N THR A 145 -5.97 7.78 7.30
CA THR A 145 -6.89 8.08 6.21
C THR A 145 -6.26 9.04 5.20
N LEU A 146 -6.69 8.93 3.94
CA LEU A 146 -6.29 9.85 2.88
C LEU A 146 -7.12 11.14 2.96
N GLY A 147 -6.46 12.29 2.81
CA GLY A 147 -7.12 13.55 2.49
C GLY A 147 -7.42 13.64 1.00
N GLU A 148 -8.18 14.66 0.60
CA GLU A 148 -8.38 15.00 -0.81
C GLU A 148 -7.05 15.33 -1.47
N SER A 149 -6.93 15.03 -2.77
CA SER A 149 -5.73 15.38 -3.54
C SER A 149 -5.48 16.87 -3.49
N THR A 150 -4.29 17.27 -3.05
CA THR A 150 -3.90 18.67 -2.91
C THR A 150 -3.23 19.24 -4.15
N ASP A 151 -2.69 18.35 -5.00
CA ASP A 151 -2.01 18.75 -6.23
C ASP A 151 -2.07 17.65 -7.28
N LYS A 152 -1.95 18.06 -8.55
CA LYS A 152 -1.83 17.17 -9.70
C LYS A 152 -0.82 17.75 -10.69
N VAL A 153 0.27 17.04 -10.91
CA VAL A 153 1.23 17.38 -11.96
C VAL A 153 0.84 16.62 -13.23
N GLN A 154 0.60 17.35 -14.31
CA GLN A 154 0.31 16.79 -15.63
C GLN A 154 1.61 16.63 -16.42
N ASP A 155 1.85 15.43 -16.94
CA ASP A 155 2.94 15.20 -17.88
C ASP A 155 2.63 15.88 -19.22
N GLU A 156 3.52 16.74 -19.65
CA GLU A 156 3.51 17.36 -20.96
C GLU A 156 4.82 17.01 -21.66
N GLY A 157 4.77 16.17 -22.68
CA GLY A 157 6.00 15.71 -23.35
C GLY A 157 5.75 15.20 -24.76
N THR A 158 6.77 15.30 -25.59
CA THR A 158 6.82 14.79 -26.98
C THR A 158 7.65 13.50 -27.10
N GLY A 159 7.61 12.65 -26.07
CA GLY A 159 8.36 11.39 -26.08
C GLY A 159 7.86 10.39 -27.13
N PRO A 160 8.61 9.32 -27.40
CA PRO A 160 8.30 8.32 -28.44
C PRO A 160 6.90 7.72 -28.34
N ALA A 161 6.32 7.66 -27.14
CA ALA A 161 4.96 7.15 -26.91
C ALA A 161 3.87 8.07 -27.49
N LEU A 162 4.08 9.40 -27.50
CA LEU A 162 3.18 10.37 -28.12
C LEU A 162 3.26 10.29 -29.65
N LEU A 163 4.45 10.17 -30.20
CA LEU A 163 4.66 9.93 -31.65
C LEU A 163 3.94 8.66 -32.14
N LEU A 164 3.97 7.59 -31.37
CA LEU A 164 3.26 6.35 -31.69
C LEU A 164 1.72 6.49 -31.58
N ARG A 165 1.23 7.40 -30.77
CA ARG A 165 -0.21 7.70 -30.67
C ARG A 165 -0.71 8.47 -31.89
N GLU A 166 0.05 9.45 -32.36
CA GLU A 166 -0.27 10.22 -33.54
C GLU A 166 -0.21 9.37 -34.82
N LEU A 167 0.77 8.46 -34.95
CA LEU A 167 0.88 7.54 -36.08
C LEU A 167 -0.22 6.48 -36.17
N ARG A 168 -0.99 6.25 -35.10
CA ARG A 168 -2.16 5.34 -35.12
C ARG A 168 -3.46 6.02 -35.54
N GLN A 169 -3.48 7.32 -35.74
CA GLN A 169 -4.66 8.09 -36.16
C GLN A 169 -4.64 8.49 -37.64
N VAL A 170 -3.69 7.99 -38.42
CA VAL A 170 -3.59 8.21 -39.89
C VAL A 170 -4.00 6.97 -40.67
#